data_8989190a7cd06d1488d0a564e1b3dee8
#
_entry.id   8989190a7cd06d1488d0a564e1b3dee8
#
_cell.length_a   1.000
_cell.length_b   1.000
_cell.length_c   1.000
_cell.angle_alpha   90.00
_cell.angle_beta   90.00
_cell.angle_gamma   90.00
#
_symmetry.space_group_name_H-M   'P 1'
#
loop_
_entity.id
_entity.type
_entity.pdbx_description
1 polymer ?
#
loop_
_entity_poly.entity_id
_entity_poly.type
_entity_poly.pdbx_seq_one_letter_code
_entity_poly.pdbx_strand_id
1 'polypeptide(L)'
;MHGNSRIGSHSVLSYIDVQDQTIPDNVVLHGLKQRNGKFIVRIFGVNDNPKENRLFGRDLDELEDTLGVRFWEENEQAHTLWSAALYQEADTIREAADAALELYEIVTGGKEFDRTSWTVASHKSLCAGFNEADPDAIIAWNKRMADLVTMDGIAKAIRDQVPAGSIRKLQSLTKIQKEWLRKRLRKADFGEKMRLHYYLGVILEDENEVQECFRIIQSEVLEATIKSLAYNEQARIVTEHHTVRLPLRVNWGGGWSDTPPYCNEKGGTVLNAAILLNGEKPVEVTLERIPEKKVVFDSRDMDVHGEFDTIEPLQDTGDPYDPFALQKACLLACGIIPREGHALGEILERLGGGFVMHSEVTNVPKGSGLGTSSILSAACVKAVFEFMGIAYTEEDLYAHVLAMEQIMSTGGGWQDQVGGITSGLKYITSMPGLQQQLQVAHIELSTQTKKELDERFVLIYTGQRRSSISPKACPSLGMIPQARRQAFCRAKGS
;
A
#
# COMPACT_ATOMS: atom_id res chain seq x y z
N MET A 1 15.02 7.15 22.44
CA MET A 1 15.46 5.97 23.23
C MET A 1 15.79 4.84 22.27
N HIS A 2 16.86 4.12 22.53
CA HIS A 2 17.39 3.07 21.66
C HIS A 2 17.68 1.80 22.49
N GLY A 3 17.83 0.67 21.81
CA GLY A 3 18.15 -0.62 22.42
C GLY A 3 17.07 -1.12 23.39
N ASN A 4 17.46 -1.74 24.48
CA ASN A 4 16.59 -2.30 25.51
C ASN A 4 16.25 -1.31 26.64
N SER A 5 16.23 -0.01 26.34
CA SER A 5 15.92 1.02 27.34
C SER A 5 14.49 0.89 27.89
N ARG A 6 14.35 1.04 29.22
CA ARG A 6 13.07 0.99 29.95
C ARG A 6 12.80 2.31 30.64
N ILE A 7 11.54 2.71 30.74
CA ILE A 7 11.13 3.89 31.48
C ILE A 7 10.36 3.45 32.72
N GLY A 8 10.77 3.94 33.87
CA GLY A 8 10.08 3.74 35.13
C GLY A 8 8.71 4.44 35.17
N SER A 9 7.86 3.97 36.10
CA SER A 9 6.53 4.51 36.30
C SER A 9 6.58 5.97 36.77
N HIS A 10 5.65 6.81 36.26
CA HIS A 10 5.52 8.21 36.62
C HIS A 10 6.76 9.08 36.33
N SER A 11 7.64 8.64 35.42
CA SER A 11 8.84 9.40 35.04
C SER A 11 8.58 10.27 33.82
N VAL A 12 9.18 11.47 33.81
CA VAL A 12 9.06 12.48 32.77
C VAL A 12 10.38 12.64 32.05
N LEU A 13 10.35 12.52 30.72
CA LEU A 13 11.52 12.59 29.86
C LEU A 13 11.37 13.73 28.87
N SER A 14 12.34 14.64 28.82
CA SER A 14 12.32 15.75 27.86
C SER A 14 13.74 16.03 27.34
N TYR A 15 13.89 16.10 26.02
CA TYR A 15 15.15 16.43 25.34
C TYR A 15 16.34 15.55 25.79
N ILE A 16 16.15 14.21 25.77
CA ILE A 16 17.20 13.25 26.12
C ILE A 16 17.40 12.18 25.04
N ASP A 17 18.58 11.56 25.05
CA ASP A 17 18.86 10.33 24.30
C ASP A 17 19.48 9.30 25.26
N VAL A 18 18.86 8.13 25.35
CA VAL A 18 19.33 7.02 26.18
C VAL A 18 19.33 5.72 25.36
N GLN A 19 20.33 4.88 25.64
CA GLN A 19 20.50 3.60 24.99
C GLN A 19 20.83 2.54 26.04
N ASP A 20 20.05 1.43 26.01
CA ASP A 20 20.24 0.27 26.91
C ASP A 20 20.22 0.63 28.40
N GLN A 21 19.52 1.70 28.77
CA GLN A 21 19.41 2.24 30.12
C GLN A 21 18.00 1.99 30.70
N THR A 22 17.95 1.81 32.01
CA THR A 22 16.70 1.81 32.78
C THR A 22 16.54 3.14 33.48
N ILE A 23 15.49 3.88 33.11
CA ILE A 23 15.11 5.12 33.81
C ILE A 23 14.38 4.74 35.07
N PRO A 24 14.77 5.27 36.24
CA PRO A 24 14.09 5.01 37.50
C PRO A 24 12.64 5.48 37.54
N ASP A 25 11.87 4.99 38.51
CA ASP A 25 10.52 5.46 38.77
C ASP A 25 10.52 6.87 39.42
N ASN A 26 9.47 7.65 39.16
CA ASN A 26 9.22 8.93 39.76
C ASN A 26 10.33 10.00 39.60
N VAL A 27 11.01 9.98 38.44
CA VAL A 27 12.07 10.94 38.13
C VAL A 27 11.70 11.83 36.93
N VAL A 28 12.26 13.01 36.90
CA VAL A 28 12.27 13.93 35.76
C VAL A 28 13.68 13.96 35.19
N LEU A 29 13.84 13.58 33.93
CA LEU A 29 15.07 13.79 33.15
C LEU A 29 14.79 14.86 32.10
N HIS A 30 15.53 15.96 32.21
CA HIS A 30 15.40 17.09 31.28
C HIS A 30 16.76 17.52 30.71
N GLY A 31 16.98 17.25 29.45
CA GLY A 31 18.18 17.66 28.73
C GLY A 31 18.13 19.10 28.25
N LEU A 32 19.26 19.74 28.22
CA LEU A 32 19.46 21.09 27.68
C LEU A 32 20.76 21.14 26.89
N LYS A 33 20.68 21.70 25.68
CA LYS A 33 21.89 22.15 24.99
C LYS A 33 22.29 23.50 25.50
N GLN A 34 23.58 23.68 25.81
CA GLN A 34 24.17 24.92 26.28
C GLN A 34 24.66 25.76 25.10
N ARG A 35 24.80 27.09 25.30
CA ARG A 35 25.31 28.01 24.30
C ARG A 35 26.78 27.72 23.89
N ASN A 36 27.55 27.08 24.79
CA ASN A 36 28.91 26.61 24.51
C ASN A 36 28.95 25.34 23.63
N GLY A 37 27.79 24.83 23.22
CA GLY A 37 27.66 23.65 22.40
C GLY A 37 27.56 22.31 23.16
N LYS A 38 27.88 22.30 24.45
CA LYS A 38 27.78 21.13 25.32
C LYS A 38 26.35 20.85 25.74
N PHE A 39 26.13 19.74 26.43
CA PHE A 39 24.83 19.28 26.92
C PHE A 39 24.90 19.04 28.42
N ILE A 40 23.78 19.27 29.08
CA ILE A 40 23.50 18.79 30.44
C ILE A 40 22.17 18.05 30.45
N VAL A 41 22.06 17.04 31.28
CA VAL A 41 20.77 16.40 31.62
C VAL A 41 20.56 16.56 33.12
N ARG A 42 19.46 17.23 33.45
CA ARG A 42 19.06 17.41 34.84
C ARG A 42 18.17 16.25 35.24
N ILE A 43 18.47 15.67 36.40
CA ILE A 43 17.65 14.62 37.01
C ILE A 43 17.24 15.02 38.40
N PHE A 44 15.97 14.85 38.72
CA PHE A 44 15.40 15.11 40.04
C PHE A 44 14.10 14.32 40.22
N GLY A 45 13.65 14.13 41.46
CA GLY A 45 12.40 13.44 41.73
C GLY A 45 11.18 14.31 41.34
N VAL A 46 10.08 13.67 40.93
CA VAL A 46 8.84 14.37 40.55
C VAL A 46 8.28 15.22 41.72
N ASN A 47 8.66 14.90 42.97
CA ASN A 47 8.26 15.59 44.17
C ASN A 47 9.36 16.50 44.75
N ASP A 48 10.56 16.55 44.14
CA ASP A 48 11.63 17.41 44.63
C ASP A 48 11.27 18.88 44.38
N ASN A 49 11.50 19.71 45.38
CA ASN A 49 11.28 21.14 45.28
C ASN A 49 12.62 21.86 45.09
N PRO A 50 12.83 22.55 43.94
CA PRO A 50 14.10 23.23 43.67
C PRO A 50 14.50 24.30 44.70
N LYS A 51 13.57 24.79 45.49
CA LYS A 51 13.81 25.76 46.56
C LYS A 51 14.27 25.13 47.87
N GLU A 52 14.20 23.82 48.00
CA GLU A 52 14.65 23.06 49.15
C GLU A 52 16.06 22.51 48.93
N ASN A 53 16.74 22.19 50.05
CA ASN A 53 18.07 21.58 50.04
C ASN A 53 17.99 20.05 49.99
N ARG A 54 17.24 19.49 49.02
CA ARG A 54 17.04 18.03 48.94
C ARG A 54 17.00 17.54 47.50
N LEU A 55 17.57 16.34 47.27
CA LEU A 55 17.49 15.61 46.03
C LEU A 55 17.19 14.13 46.32
N PHE A 56 16.12 13.57 45.74
CA PHE A 56 15.63 12.19 46.00
C PHE A 56 15.45 11.90 47.53
N GLY A 57 15.02 12.90 48.28
CA GLY A 57 14.82 12.81 49.72
C GLY A 57 16.10 12.91 50.55
N ARG A 58 17.28 13.03 49.98
CA ARG A 58 18.56 13.19 50.66
C ARG A 58 18.83 14.69 50.85
N ASP A 59 19.34 15.05 52.02
CA ASP A 59 19.85 16.38 52.30
C ASP A 59 21.17 16.59 51.54
N LEU A 60 21.30 17.73 50.87
CA LEU A 60 22.46 18.01 50.00
C LEU A 60 23.69 18.44 50.78
N ASP A 61 23.55 19.12 51.95
CA ASP A 61 24.70 19.45 52.80
C ASP A 61 25.32 18.16 53.38
N GLU A 62 24.47 17.24 53.87
CA GLU A 62 24.94 15.91 54.34
C GLU A 62 25.57 15.09 53.21
N LEU A 63 25.05 15.21 52.00
CA LEU A 63 25.60 14.53 50.84
C LEU A 63 26.95 15.13 50.42
N GLU A 64 27.11 16.45 50.42
CA GLU A 64 28.35 17.18 50.18
C GLU A 64 29.43 16.73 51.12
N ASP A 65 29.14 16.69 52.43
CA ASP A 65 30.06 16.21 53.45
C ASP A 65 30.43 14.72 53.25
N THR A 66 29.45 13.86 52.96
CA THR A 66 29.66 12.43 52.76
C THR A 66 30.55 12.14 51.56
N LEU A 67 30.36 12.85 50.43
CA LEU A 67 31.11 12.67 49.20
C LEU A 67 32.45 13.43 49.20
N GLY A 68 32.62 14.36 50.08
CA GLY A 68 33.82 15.20 50.22
C GLY A 68 34.05 16.10 49.01
N VAL A 69 32.99 16.62 48.45
CA VAL A 69 32.99 17.55 47.29
C VAL A 69 32.18 18.80 47.64
N ARG A 70 32.23 19.82 46.78
CA ARG A 70 31.47 21.07 46.97
C ARG A 70 30.40 21.17 45.86
N PHE A 71 29.17 21.45 46.27
CA PHE A 71 28.03 21.71 45.35
C PHE A 71 27.77 23.22 45.21
N TRP A 72 28.25 24.04 46.14
CA TRP A 72 28.09 25.48 46.13
C TRP A 72 29.41 26.21 46.25
N GLU A 73 29.46 27.46 45.78
CA GLU A 73 30.56 28.34 46.00
C GLU A 73 30.63 28.81 47.47
N GLU A 74 31.82 29.15 47.99
CA GLU A 74 31.99 29.53 49.39
C GLU A 74 31.15 30.73 49.87
N ASN A 75 30.66 31.54 48.93
CA ASN A 75 29.86 32.75 49.24
C ASN A 75 28.33 32.55 48.96
N GLU A 76 27.90 31.37 48.60
CA GLU A 76 26.47 31.09 48.34
C GLU A 76 25.69 31.14 49.65
N GLN A 77 24.69 32.06 49.72
CA GLN A 77 23.90 32.26 50.97
C GLN A 77 22.75 31.27 51.12
N ALA A 78 22.31 30.66 50.05
CA ALA A 78 21.17 29.76 50.07
C ALA A 78 21.53 28.42 49.41
N HIS A 79 21.70 27.40 50.22
CA HIS A 79 21.90 26.03 49.76
C HIS A 79 20.56 25.44 49.33
N THR A 80 20.35 25.35 48.07
CA THR A 80 19.12 24.79 47.47
C THR A 80 19.44 23.88 46.30
N LEU A 81 18.55 22.98 45.92
CA LEU A 81 18.67 22.17 44.74
C LEU A 81 18.80 23.03 43.44
N TRP A 82 18.18 24.24 43.46
CA TRP A 82 18.26 25.17 42.34
C TRP A 82 19.69 25.69 42.10
N SER A 83 20.48 25.91 43.12
CA SER A 83 21.85 26.45 43.06
C SER A 83 22.96 25.40 43.13
N ALA A 84 22.64 24.17 43.55
CA ALA A 84 23.63 23.08 43.67
C ALA A 84 24.17 22.62 42.31
N ALA A 85 25.51 22.68 42.14
CA ALA A 85 26.22 22.28 40.92
C ALA A 85 26.39 20.75 40.83
N LEU A 86 25.31 20.06 40.46
CA LEU A 86 25.22 18.60 40.47
C LEU A 86 25.30 17.96 39.05
N TYR A 87 25.02 18.70 37.99
CA TYR A 87 24.77 18.15 36.68
C TYR A 87 26.00 18.31 35.76
N GLN A 88 26.58 17.20 35.37
CA GLN A 88 27.79 17.18 34.55
C GLN A 88 27.51 17.70 33.14
N GLU A 89 28.40 18.56 32.63
CA GLU A 89 28.46 18.92 31.23
C GLU A 89 29.14 17.82 30.40
N ALA A 90 28.56 17.50 29.23
CA ALA A 90 29.09 16.50 28.31
C ALA A 90 29.05 17.00 26.88
N ASP A 91 29.82 16.36 26.00
CA ASP A 91 29.88 16.72 24.58
C ASP A 91 28.66 16.22 23.80
N THR A 92 27.99 15.19 24.30
CA THR A 92 26.76 14.63 23.70
C THR A 92 25.63 14.57 24.72
N ILE A 93 24.39 14.63 24.21
CA ILE A 93 23.19 14.48 25.06
C ILE A 93 23.11 13.10 25.72
N ARG A 94 23.69 12.07 25.10
CA ARG A 94 23.76 10.71 25.64
C ARG A 94 24.69 10.64 26.84
N GLU A 95 25.91 11.11 26.71
CA GLU A 95 26.86 11.16 27.83
C GLU A 95 26.31 11.97 29.00
N ALA A 96 25.63 13.10 28.71
CA ALA A 96 24.95 13.89 29.76
C ALA A 96 23.82 13.10 30.44
N ALA A 97 23.07 12.27 29.69
CA ALA A 97 22.01 11.42 30.25
C ALA A 97 22.61 10.28 31.11
N ASP A 98 23.69 9.67 30.66
CA ASP A 98 24.41 8.63 31.41
C ASP A 98 24.94 9.20 32.75
N ALA A 99 25.56 10.39 32.72
CA ALA A 99 26.02 11.08 33.92
C ALA A 99 24.88 11.45 34.89
N ALA A 100 23.72 11.83 34.35
CA ALA A 100 22.56 12.12 35.20
C ALA A 100 22.00 10.86 35.88
N LEU A 101 21.95 9.71 35.18
CA LEU A 101 21.54 8.43 35.76
C LEU A 101 22.58 7.94 36.79
N GLU A 102 23.86 8.15 36.52
CA GLU A 102 24.92 7.86 37.49
C GLU A 102 24.75 8.70 38.78
N LEU A 103 24.47 10.00 38.65
CA LEU A 103 24.16 10.86 39.80
C LEU A 103 22.98 10.31 40.65
N TYR A 104 21.92 9.82 39.99
CA TYR A 104 20.81 9.18 40.69
C TYR A 104 21.27 7.98 41.51
N GLU A 105 22.05 7.09 40.90
CA GLU A 105 22.58 5.90 41.60
C GLU A 105 23.48 6.27 42.78
N ILE A 106 24.35 7.29 42.64
CA ILE A 106 25.20 7.79 43.72
C ILE A 106 24.34 8.32 44.88
N VAL A 107 23.40 9.20 44.58
CA VAL A 107 22.56 9.84 45.61
C VAL A 107 21.67 8.82 46.33
N THR A 108 21.16 7.81 45.64
CA THR A 108 20.33 6.76 46.22
C THR A 108 21.11 5.59 46.81
N GLY A 109 22.45 5.59 46.71
CA GLY A 109 23.33 4.60 47.31
C GLY A 109 23.48 3.31 46.45
N GLY A 110 23.10 3.37 45.16
CA GLY A 110 23.23 2.25 44.24
C GLY A 110 24.61 2.10 43.60
N LYS A 111 25.46 3.14 43.67
CA LYS A 111 26.80 3.17 43.11
C LYS A 111 27.79 3.84 44.05
N GLU A 112 29.04 3.34 44.07
CA GLU A 112 30.15 3.99 44.75
C GLU A 112 30.54 5.29 44.02
N PHE A 113 30.92 6.32 44.80
CA PHE A 113 31.25 7.62 44.27
C PHE A 113 32.73 7.71 43.92
N ASP A 114 33.03 8.09 42.68
CA ASP A 114 34.39 8.40 42.24
C ASP A 114 34.70 9.90 42.33
N ARG A 115 35.28 10.32 43.45
CA ARG A 115 35.67 11.72 43.69
C ARG A 115 36.64 12.28 42.62
N THR A 116 37.53 11.44 42.09
CA THR A 116 38.53 11.86 41.09
C THR A 116 37.85 12.28 39.80
N SER A 117 36.99 11.42 39.27
CA SER A 117 36.18 11.71 38.07
C SER A 117 35.28 12.93 38.26
N TRP A 118 34.63 13.03 39.41
CA TRP A 118 33.79 14.20 39.74
C TRP A 118 34.59 15.51 39.71
N THR A 119 35.76 15.58 40.36
CA THR A 119 36.55 16.80 40.46
C THR A 119 37.10 17.30 39.12
N VAL A 120 37.29 16.41 38.16
CA VAL A 120 37.78 16.78 36.81
C VAL A 120 36.65 17.26 35.92
N ALA A 121 35.40 16.79 36.15
CA ALA A 121 34.25 17.13 35.37
C ALA A 121 33.71 18.55 35.70
N SER A 122 33.13 19.21 34.68
CA SER A 122 32.43 20.49 34.88
C SER A 122 30.97 20.19 35.26
N HIS A 123 30.50 20.77 36.34
CA HIS A 123 29.10 20.62 36.84
C HIS A 123 28.35 21.95 36.80
N LYS A 124 27.10 21.89 36.50
CA LYS A 124 26.15 23.01 36.48
C LYS A 124 25.01 22.78 37.47
N SER A 125 24.53 23.87 38.05
CA SER A 125 23.29 23.86 38.81
C SER A 125 22.06 23.87 37.88
N LEU A 126 20.86 23.65 38.43
CA LEU A 126 19.60 23.88 37.72
C LEU A 126 19.54 25.29 37.16
N CYS A 127 19.93 26.29 37.98
CA CYS A 127 19.95 27.70 37.63
C CYS A 127 20.90 28.00 36.47
N ALA A 128 22.19 27.60 36.59
CA ALA A 128 23.19 27.83 35.56
C ALA A 128 22.81 27.15 34.26
N GLY A 129 22.38 25.88 34.33
CA GLY A 129 21.95 25.13 33.14
C GLY A 129 20.79 25.76 32.41
N PHE A 130 19.83 26.37 33.13
CA PHE A 130 18.73 27.09 32.51
C PHE A 130 19.17 28.43 31.88
N ASN A 131 19.98 29.22 32.60
CA ASN A 131 20.43 30.52 32.10
C ASN A 131 21.36 30.44 30.94
N GLU A 132 22.18 29.38 30.85
CA GLU A 132 23.13 29.13 29.78
C GLU A 132 22.58 28.30 28.63
N ALA A 133 21.33 27.86 28.72
CA ALA A 133 20.67 27.08 27.68
C ALA A 133 20.58 27.84 26.35
N ASP A 134 20.68 27.09 25.25
CA ASP A 134 20.45 27.57 23.89
C ASP A 134 18.94 27.47 23.57
N PRO A 135 18.18 28.56 23.60
CA PRO A 135 16.73 28.52 23.36
C PRO A 135 16.40 28.13 21.94
N ASP A 136 17.24 28.49 20.96
CA ASP A 136 16.98 28.13 19.55
C ASP A 136 17.11 26.63 19.33
N ALA A 137 18.12 26.00 19.98
CA ALA A 137 18.26 24.54 19.93
C ALA A 137 17.07 23.82 20.57
N ILE A 138 16.50 24.33 21.67
CA ILE A 138 15.34 23.75 22.34
C ILE A 138 14.09 23.87 21.45
N ILE A 139 13.87 25.04 20.84
CA ILE A 139 12.75 25.28 19.92
C ILE A 139 12.88 24.37 18.69
N ALA A 140 14.08 24.29 18.09
CA ALA A 140 14.33 23.41 16.93
C ALA A 140 14.08 21.93 17.25
N TRP A 141 14.49 21.48 18.43
CA TRP A 141 14.21 20.12 18.90
C TRP A 141 12.73 19.84 19.05
N ASN A 142 12.00 20.71 19.75
CA ASN A 142 10.56 20.55 19.98
C ASN A 142 9.81 20.49 18.65
N LYS A 143 10.18 21.34 17.68
CA LYS A 143 9.62 21.33 16.34
C LYS A 143 9.90 20.01 15.62
N ARG A 144 11.17 19.54 15.70
CA ARG A 144 11.56 18.24 15.12
C ARG A 144 10.77 17.08 15.73
N MET A 145 10.59 17.06 17.05
CA MET A 145 9.83 16.02 17.74
C MET A 145 8.36 16.05 17.33
N ALA A 146 7.75 17.22 17.21
CA ALA A 146 6.38 17.36 16.74
C ALA A 146 6.22 16.81 15.30
N ASP A 147 7.18 17.10 14.42
CA ASP A 147 7.19 16.57 13.05
C ASP A 147 7.27 15.03 13.04
N LEU A 148 8.15 14.43 13.85
CA LEU A 148 8.31 12.99 13.94
C LEU A 148 7.09 12.31 14.55
N VAL A 149 6.51 12.87 15.62
CA VAL A 149 5.28 12.36 16.25
C VAL A 149 4.12 12.35 15.24
N THR A 150 4.03 13.37 14.40
CA THR A 150 3.02 13.43 13.34
C THR A 150 3.18 12.24 12.36
N MET A 151 4.41 11.97 11.90
CA MET A 151 4.66 10.86 10.96
C MET A 151 4.47 9.49 11.60
N ASP A 152 4.87 9.31 12.86
CA ASP A 152 4.62 8.08 13.61
C ASP A 152 3.14 7.87 13.88
N GLY A 153 2.38 8.96 14.10
CA GLY A 153 0.92 8.94 14.19
C GLY A 153 0.25 8.45 12.90
N ILE A 154 0.73 8.91 11.75
CA ILE A 154 0.25 8.44 10.44
C ILE A 154 0.58 6.94 10.27
N ALA A 155 1.82 6.52 10.56
CA ALA A 155 2.20 5.12 10.47
C ALA A 155 1.37 4.22 11.41
N LYS A 156 1.06 4.70 12.61
CA LYS A 156 0.16 4.00 13.54
C LYS A 156 -1.25 3.90 12.97
N ALA A 157 -1.80 4.99 12.44
CA ALA A 157 -3.14 5.01 11.85
C ALA A 157 -3.27 4.03 10.67
N ILE A 158 -2.20 3.87 9.85
CA ILE A 158 -2.14 2.88 8.79
C ILE A 158 -2.21 1.45 9.35
N ARG A 159 -1.43 1.14 10.39
CA ARG A 159 -1.47 -0.19 11.05
C ARG A 159 -2.83 -0.50 11.67
N ASP A 160 -3.41 0.48 12.33
CA ASP A 160 -4.68 0.35 13.04
C ASP A 160 -5.89 0.49 12.09
N GLN A 161 -5.65 0.61 10.77
CA GLN A 161 -6.66 0.76 9.71
C GLN A 161 -7.64 1.92 9.94
N VAL A 162 -7.19 2.98 10.59
CA VAL A 162 -7.97 4.22 10.78
C VAL A 162 -8.24 4.85 9.41
N PRO A 163 -9.47 5.27 9.06
CA PRO A 163 -9.74 5.90 7.78
C PRO A 163 -8.87 7.15 7.55
N ALA A 164 -8.20 7.25 6.40
CA ALA A 164 -7.30 8.37 6.08
C ALA A 164 -7.98 9.74 6.21
N GLY A 165 -9.26 9.84 5.86
CA GLY A 165 -10.06 11.08 5.99
C GLY A 165 -10.34 11.51 7.45
N SER A 166 -10.06 10.64 8.44
CA SER A 166 -10.18 10.97 9.87
C SER A 166 -8.91 11.58 10.45
N ILE A 167 -7.81 11.56 9.69
CA ILE A 167 -6.52 12.11 10.12
C ILE A 167 -6.49 13.60 9.80
N ARG A 168 -5.86 14.37 10.70
CA ARG A 168 -5.69 15.82 10.51
C ARG A 168 -4.97 16.11 9.21
N LYS A 169 -5.54 16.97 8.39
CA LYS A 169 -4.93 17.45 7.15
C LYS A 169 -3.68 18.28 7.42
N LEU A 170 -2.70 18.15 6.53
CA LEU A 170 -1.47 18.91 6.54
C LEU A 170 -1.42 19.78 5.28
N GLN A 171 -0.90 21.00 5.39
CA GLN A 171 -0.72 21.87 4.21
C GLN A 171 0.46 21.40 3.35
N SER A 172 1.53 20.92 3.97
CA SER A 172 2.72 20.40 3.29
C SER A 172 3.55 19.58 4.28
N LEU A 173 4.47 18.76 3.76
CA LEU A 173 5.46 18.06 4.57
C LEU A 173 6.69 18.92 4.81
N THR A 174 7.16 18.99 6.06
CA THR A 174 8.44 19.59 6.42
C THR A 174 9.62 18.76 5.89
N LYS A 175 10.84 19.35 5.91
CA LYS A 175 12.05 18.62 5.50
C LYS A 175 12.24 17.32 6.30
N ILE A 176 12.01 17.38 7.61
CA ILE A 176 12.15 16.24 8.53
C ILE A 176 11.14 15.15 8.20
N GLN A 177 9.89 15.52 7.96
CA GLN A 177 8.84 14.59 7.58
C GLN A 177 9.14 13.91 6.23
N LYS A 178 9.66 14.66 5.25
CA LYS A 178 10.10 14.10 3.97
C LYS A 178 11.29 13.13 4.11
N GLU A 179 12.24 13.41 4.99
CA GLU A 179 13.36 12.50 5.28
C GLU A 179 12.88 11.22 5.95
N TRP A 180 11.99 11.32 6.93
CA TRP A 180 11.35 10.19 7.58
C TRP A 180 10.63 9.31 6.56
N LEU A 181 9.81 9.92 5.71
CA LEU A 181 9.05 9.24 4.66
C LEU A 181 9.97 8.48 3.70
N ARG A 182 11.03 9.13 3.18
CA ARG A 182 12.01 8.49 2.30
C ARG A 182 12.69 7.28 2.94
N LYS A 183 13.03 7.39 4.22
CA LYS A 183 13.64 6.29 4.99
C LYS A 183 12.63 5.14 5.20
N ARG A 184 11.38 5.46 5.44
CA ARG A 184 10.30 4.49 5.63
C ARG A 184 9.98 3.75 4.35
N LEU A 185 9.76 4.47 3.23
CA LEU A 185 9.46 3.91 1.92
C LEU A 185 10.54 2.95 1.41
N ARG A 186 11.83 3.20 1.73
CA ARG A 186 12.92 2.28 1.38
C ARG A 186 12.83 0.92 2.06
N LYS A 187 12.22 0.84 3.24
CA LYS A 187 12.10 -0.38 4.06
C LYS A 187 10.72 -1.02 3.99
N ALA A 188 9.75 -0.29 3.48
CA ALA A 188 8.36 -0.69 3.43
C ALA A 188 8.14 -1.81 2.40
N ASP A 189 7.30 -2.77 2.74
CA ASP A 189 6.75 -3.72 1.78
C ASP A 189 5.77 -3.03 0.81
N PHE A 190 5.31 -3.77 -0.18
CA PHE A 190 4.35 -3.29 -1.17
C PHE A 190 3.10 -2.67 -0.54
N GLY A 191 2.47 -3.38 0.40
CA GLY A 191 1.23 -2.93 1.04
C GLY A 191 1.42 -1.68 1.89
N GLU A 192 2.56 -1.54 2.57
CA GLU A 192 2.88 -0.34 3.34
C GLU A 192 3.19 0.86 2.44
N LYS A 193 3.94 0.67 1.33
CA LYS A 193 4.20 1.73 0.35
C LYS A 193 2.91 2.30 -0.22
N MET A 194 2.05 1.42 -0.71
CA MET A 194 0.74 1.76 -1.26
C MET A 194 -0.09 2.58 -0.27
N ARG A 195 -0.21 2.11 0.98
CA ARG A 195 -0.98 2.80 2.02
C ARG A 195 -0.39 4.14 2.42
N LEU A 196 0.94 4.26 2.49
CA LEU A 196 1.61 5.53 2.77
C LEU A 196 1.27 6.59 1.72
N HIS A 197 1.41 6.27 0.44
CA HIS A 197 1.07 7.20 -0.64
C HIS A 197 -0.41 7.57 -0.63
N TYR A 198 -1.31 6.60 -0.41
CA TYR A 198 -2.74 6.88 -0.31
C TYR A 198 -3.08 7.82 0.86
N TYR A 199 -2.55 7.52 2.06
CA TYR A 199 -2.80 8.35 3.25
C TYR A 199 -2.24 9.76 3.05
N LEU A 200 -1.03 9.89 2.50
CA LEU A 200 -0.45 11.18 2.19
C LEU A 200 -1.29 11.96 1.18
N GLY A 201 -1.75 11.32 0.11
CA GLY A 201 -2.62 11.94 -0.87
C GLY A 201 -3.90 12.51 -0.26
N VAL A 202 -4.54 11.77 0.66
CA VAL A 202 -5.74 12.24 1.37
C VAL A 202 -5.42 13.34 2.40
N ILE A 203 -4.32 13.21 3.14
CA ILE A 203 -3.94 14.17 4.21
C ILE A 203 -3.45 15.50 3.62
N LEU A 204 -2.72 15.45 2.51
CA LEU A 204 -2.17 16.62 1.81
C LEU A 204 -3.11 17.18 0.73
N GLU A 205 -4.21 16.48 0.42
CA GLU A 205 -5.07 16.76 -0.74
C GLU A 205 -4.28 16.77 -2.06
N ASP A 206 -3.28 15.89 -2.17
CA ASP A 206 -2.38 15.77 -3.31
C ASP A 206 -2.77 14.59 -4.20
N GLU A 207 -3.33 14.89 -5.39
CA GLU A 207 -3.70 13.86 -6.36
C GLU A 207 -2.50 13.07 -6.88
N ASN A 208 -1.29 13.64 -6.93
CA ASN A 208 -0.10 12.94 -7.43
C ASN A 208 0.31 11.80 -6.48
N GLU A 209 0.20 12.01 -5.16
CA GLU A 209 0.44 10.96 -4.17
C GLU A 209 -0.60 9.82 -4.31
N VAL A 210 -1.86 10.15 -4.60
CA VAL A 210 -2.89 9.14 -4.88
C VAL A 210 -2.56 8.38 -6.16
N GLN A 211 -2.14 9.06 -7.23
CA GLN A 211 -1.73 8.43 -8.48
C GLN A 211 -0.50 7.52 -8.29
N GLU A 212 0.46 7.94 -7.48
CA GLU A 212 1.63 7.12 -7.16
C GLU A 212 1.23 5.82 -6.45
N CYS A 213 0.25 5.87 -5.54
CA CYS A 213 -0.34 4.68 -4.93
C CYS A 213 -0.84 3.68 -6.00
N PHE A 214 -1.60 4.16 -6.99
CA PHE A 214 -2.11 3.31 -8.07
C PHE A 214 -1.01 2.78 -8.97
N ARG A 215 -0.01 3.62 -9.30
CA ARG A 215 1.14 3.22 -10.11
C ARG A 215 1.94 2.09 -9.46
N ILE A 216 2.14 2.17 -8.15
CA ILE A 216 2.81 1.11 -7.38
C ILE A 216 2.01 -0.20 -7.45
N ILE A 217 0.70 -0.15 -7.23
CA ILE A 217 -0.16 -1.33 -7.32
C ILE A 217 -0.05 -1.97 -8.69
N GLN A 218 -0.20 -1.15 -9.73
CA GLN A 218 -0.19 -1.60 -11.11
C GLN A 218 1.15 -2.24 -11.50
N SER A 219 2.28 -1.62 -11.13
CA SER A 219 3.61 -2.14 -11.43
C SER A 219 3.88 -3.48 -10.73
N GLU A 220 3.51 -3.63 -9.47
CA GLU A 220 3.73 -4.87 -8.70
C GLU A 220 2.82 -6.01 -9.21
N VAL A 221 1.55 -5.71 -9.49
CA VAL A 221 0.62 -6.71 -10.05
C VAL A 221 1.06 -7.13 -11.44
N LEU A 222 1.47 -6.18 -12.29
CA LEU A 222 1.98 -6.46 -13.61
C LEU A 222 3.26 -7.31 -13.55
N GLU A 223 4.22 -6.97 -12.68
CA GLU A 223 5.46 -7.74 -12.53
C GLU A 223 5.19 -9.17 -12.04
N ALA A 224 4.31 -9.35 -11.05
CA ALA A 224 3.89 -10.66 -10.59
C ALA A 224 3.21 -11.47 -11.68
N THR A 225 2.35 -10.84 -12.48
CA THR A 225 1.65 -11.43 -13.62
C THR A 225 2.65 -11.88 -14.70
N ILE A 226 3.57 -11.01 -15.08
CA ILE A 226 4.59 -11.30 -16.10
C ILE A 226 5.45 -12.49 -15.71
N LYS A 227 5.87 -12.56 -14.44
CA LYS A 227 6.69 -13.68 -13.95
C LYS A 227 5.96 -15.02 -14.01
N SER A 228 4.63 -15.02 -14.05
CA SER A 228 3.81 -16.23 -14.15
C SER A 228 3.54 -16.66 -15.60
N LEU A 229 3.78 -15.79 -16.58
CA LEU A 229 3.52 -16.07 -17.99
C LEU A 229 4.72 -16.79 -18.63
N ALA A 230 4.50 -18.03 -19.07
CA ALA A 230 5.48 -18.80 -19.83
C ALA A 230 5.20 -18.73 -21.34
N TYR A 231 6.26 -18.65 -22.14
CA TYR A 231 6.13 -18.84 -23.57
C TYR A 231 5.70 -20.28 -23.88
N ASN A 232 4.63 -20.45 -24.68
CA ASN A 232 4.07 -21.74 -24.97
C ASN A 232 4.65 -22.31 -26.29
N GLU A 233 5.76 -23.04 -26.18
CA GLU A 233 6.41 -23.69 -27.33
C GLU A 233 5.58 -24.84 -27.88
N GLN A 234 4.61 -25.37 -27.17
CA GLN A 234 3.79 -26.50 -27.58
C GLN A 234 2.54 -26.09 -28.39
N ALA A 235 2.16 -24.82 -28.37
CA ALA A 235 1.01 -24.34 -29.13
C ALA A 235 1.15 -24.62 -30.63
N ARG A 236 0.07 -25.13 -31.25
CA ARG A 236 -0.05 -25.42 -32.68
C ARG A 236 -1.48 -25.12 -33.14
N ILE A 237 -1.65 -24.60 -34.34
CA ILE A 237 -2.98 -24.45 -34.93
C ILE A 237 -3.53 -25.85 -35.22
N VAL A 238 -4.61 -26.24 -34.57
CA VAL A 238 -5.20 -27.57 -34.65
C VAL A 238 -6.49 -27.62 -35.49
N THR A 239 -7.02 -26.44 -35.86
CA THR A 239 -8.24 -26.33 -36.69
C THR A 239 -8.10 -25.16 -37.67
N GLU A 240 -8.78 -25.26 -38.82
CA GLU A 240 -8.78 -24.18 -39.83
C GLU A 240 -9.61 -22.99 -39.42
N HIS A 241 -10.65 -23.22 -38.58
CA HIS A 241 -11.58 -22.19 -38.14
C HIS A 241 -12.16 -22.54 -36.78
N HIS A 242 -12.24 -21.54 -35.88
CA HIS A 242 -12.83 -21.74 -34.58
C HIS A 242 -13.55 -20.48 -34.09
N THR A 243 -14.78 -20.61 -33.56
CA THR A 243 -15.61 -19.49 -33.07
C THR A 243 -16.01 -19.72 -31.64
N VAL A 244 -15.79 -18.72 -30.79
CA VAL A 244 -16.25 -18.66 -29.40
C VAL A 244 -17.29 -17.55 -29.24
N ARG A 245 -18.40 -17.88 -28.58
CA ARG A 245 -19.46 -16.92 -28.21
C ARG A 245 -19.68 -16.91 -26.71
N LEU A 246 -19.61 -15.74 -26.09
CA LEU A 246 -19.84 -15.57 -24.67
C LEU A 246 -21.05 -14.67 -24.38
N PRO A 247 -21.79 -14.95 -23.26
CA PRO A 247 -22.90 -14.14 -22.81
C PRO A 247 -22.40 -12.85 -22.15
N LEU A 248 -23.33 -11.95 -21.83
CA LEU A 248 -23.09 -10.83 -20.93
C LEU A 248 -23.21 -11.27 -19.46
N ARG A 249 -22.94 -10.34 -18.57
CA ARG A 249 -23.14 -10.55 -17.13
C ARG A 249 -23.85 -9.38 -16.46
N VAL A 250 -24.57 -9.66 -15.40
CA VAL A 250 -25.09 -8.65 -14.47
C VAL A 250 -24.61 -8.95 -13.06
N ASN A 251 -24.27 -7.89 -12.32
CA ASN A 251 -23.86 -7.99 -10.92
C ASN A 251 -25.02 -7.56 -10.04
N TRP A 252 -25.43 -8.44 -9.11
CA TRP A 252 -26.48 -8.15 -8.13
C TRP A 252 -25.90 -7.70 -6.79
N GLY A 253 -24.65 -8.04 -6.49
CA GLY A 253 -23.99 -7.61 -5.26
C GLY A 253 -22.47 -7.74 -5.32
N GLY A 254 -21.79 -6.96 -4.50
CA GLY A 254 -20.36 -7.07 -4.27
C GLY A 254 -19.45 -6.49 -5.35
N GLY A 255 -19.96 -5.94 -6.45
CA GLY A 255 -19.13 -5.28 -7.45
C GLY A 255 -18.20 -4.23 -6.86
N TRP A 256 -16.98 -4.08 -7.41
CA TRP A 256 -15.84 -3.32 -6.91
C TRP A 256 -15.06 -3.96 -5.74
N SER A 257 -15.57 -5.00 -5.08
CA SER A 257 -14.76 -5.74 -4.11
C SER A 257 -13.69 -6.61 -4.78
N ASP A 258 -13.87 -6.91 -6.04
CA ASP A 258 -13.00 -7.68 -6.92
C ASP A 258 -11.86 -6.86 -7.52
N THR A 259 -11.87 -5.54 -7.32
CA THR A 259 -10.92 -4.62 -7.96
C THR A 259 -9.73 -4.33 -7.04
N PRO A 260 -8.48 -4.34 -7.56
CA PRO A 260 -7.31 -3.87 -6.83
C PRO A 260 -7.48 -2.42 -6.32
N PRO A 261 -6.96 -2.05 -5.18
CA PRO A 261 -6.21 -2.86 -4.22
C PRO A 261 -7.08 -3.60 -3.21
N TYR A 262 -8.40 -3.38 -3.22
CA TYR A 262 -9.30 -3.94 -2.20
C TYR A 262 -9.25 -5.47 -2.19
N CYS A 263 -9.35 -6.11 -3.36
CA CYS A 263 -9.30 -7.57 -3.45
C CYS A 263 -7.94 -8.14 -3.02
N ASN A 264 -6.84 -7.41 -3.28
CA ASN A 264 -5.50 -7.82 -2.86
C ASN A 264 -5.34 -7.78 -1.33
N GLU A 265 -6.01 -6.84 -0.64
CA GLU A 265 -5.92 -6.70 0.82
C GLU A 265 -6.95 -7.53 1.60
N LYS A 266 -8.16 -7.64 1.09
CA LYS A 266 -9.32 -8.18 1.83
C LYS A 266 -9.96 -9.40 1.19
N GLY A 267 -9.57 -9.73 -0.03
CA GLY A 267 -10.34 -10.60 -0.90
C GLY A 267 -11.59 -9.92 -1.45
N GLY A 268 -12.09 -10.44 -2.57
CA GLY A 268 -13.31 -9.98 -3.21
C GLY A 268 -14.50 -10.91 -2.96
N THR A 269 -15.70 -10.39 -3.11
CA THR A 269 -16.95 -11.16 -3.04
C THR A 269 -17.96 -10.57 -4.00
N VAL A 270 -18.41 -11.34 -4.98
CA VAL A 270 -19.35 -10.89 -6.02
C VAL A 270 -20.45 -11.91 -6.24
N LEU A 271 -21.69 -11.44 -6.33
CA LEU A 271 -22.83 -12.21 -6.80
C LEU A 271 -23.20 -11.73 -8.19
N ASN A 272 -23.05 -12.59 -9.21
CA ASN A 272 -23.42 -12.25 -10.57
C ASN A 272 -24.10 -13.39 -11.33
N ALA A 273 -24.71 -13.04 -12.46
CA ALA A 273 -25.32 -13.97 -13.36
C ALA A 273 -24.87 -13.73 -14.81
N ALA A 274 -24.64 -14.80 -15.55
CA ALA A 274 -24.55 -14.76 -17.01
C ALA A 274 -25.94 -14.55 -17.59
N ILE A 275 -26.05 -13.64 -18.56
CA ILE A 275 -27.32 -13.33 -19.23
C ILE A 275 -27.15 -13.35 -20.75
N LEU A 276 -28.22 -13.78 -21.44
CA LEU A 276 -28.36 -13.65 -22.87
C LEU A 276 -29.01 -12.31 -23.22
N LEU A 277 -28.63 -11.69 -24.32
CA LEU A 277 -29.29 -10.53 -24.84
C LEU A 277 -30.28 -10.96 -25.94
N ASN A 278 -31.58 -10.88 -25.68
CA ASN A 278 -32.61 -11.38 -26.59
C ASN A 278 -32.44 -12.86 -27.01
N GLY A 279 -31.91 -13.68 -26.09
CA GLY A 279 -31.64 -15.09 -26.36
C GLY A 279 -30.27 -15.38 -26.99
N GLU A 280 -29.46 -14.34 -27.30
CA GLU A 280 -28.19 -14.46 -27.99
C GLU A 280 -26.98 -14.15 -27.06
N LYS A 281 -25.82 -14.71 -27.43
CA LYS A 281 -24.51 -14.40 -26.85
C LYS A 281 -23.83 -13.33 -27.69
N PRO A 282 -23.78 -12.07 -27.28
CA PRO A 282 -23.40 -10.98 -28.16
C PRO A 282 -21.87 -10.79 -28.33
N VAL A 283 -21.05 -11.47 -27.54
CA VAL A 283 -19.59 -11.38 -27.66
C VAL A 283 -19.08 -12.54 -28.47
N GLU A 284 -18.47 -12.26 -29.63
CA GLU A 284 -17.97 -13.27 -30.56
C GLU A 284 -16.51 -13.04 -30.92
N VAL A 285 -15.73 -14.10 -30.93
CA VAL A 285 -14.36 -14.14 -31.44
C VAL A 285 -14.19 -15.35 -32.36
N THR A 286 -13.70 -15.12 -33.57
CA THR A 286 -13.42 -16.14 -34.54
C THR A 286 -11.94 -16.10 -34.94
N LEU A 287 -11.27 -17.24 -34.92
CA LEU A 287 -9.91 -17.43 -35.45
C LEU A 287 -9.96 -18.26 -36.70
N GLU A 288 -9.24 -17.82 -37.74
CA GLU A 288 -9.12 -18.50 -38.99
C GLU A 288 -7.64 -18.63 -39.37
N ARG A 289 -7.23 -19.82 -39.80
CA ARG A 289 -5.88 -20.06 -40.27
C ARG A 289 -5.71 -19.48 -41.69
N ILE A 290 -4.56 -18.85 -41.91
CA ILE A 290 -4.17 -18.37 -43.25
C ILE A 290 -2.78 -18.90 -43.62
N PRO A 291 -2.52 -19.12 -44.94
CA PRO A 291 -1.21 -19.61 -45.40
C PRO A 291 -0.10 -18.58 -45.27
N GLU A 292 -0.42 -17.30 -45.28
CA GLU A 292 0.52 -16.19 -45.15
C GLU A 292 1.14 -16.16 -43.74
N LYS A 293 2.44 -15.89 -43.65
CA LYS A 293 3.16 -15.76 -42.37
C LYS A 293 2.93 -14.37 -41.74
N LYS A 294 1.69 -14.08 -41.37
CA LYS A 294 1.29 -12.85 -40.70
C LYS A 294 0.19 -13.12 -39.69
N VAL A 295 0.01 -12.16 -38.76
CA VAL A 295 -1.14 -12.09 -37.85
C VAL A 295 -2.05 -10.96 -38.30
N VAL A 296 -3.34 -11.19 -38.36
CA VAL A 296 -4.33 -10.18 -38.74
C VAL A 296 -5.35 -10.03 -37.64
N PHE A 297 -5.62 -8.78 -37.24
CA PHE A 297 -6.73 -8.43 -36.34
C PHE A 297 -7.81 -7.66 -37.10
N ASP A 298 -9.05 -8.10 -36.91
CA ASP A 298 -10.22 -7.52 -37.54
C ASP A 298 -11.30 -7.28 -36.47
N SER A 299 -11.41 -6.04 -35.99
CA SER A 299 -12.41 -5.64 -34.99
C SER A 299 -13.63 -5.07 -35.68
N ARG A 300 -14.61 -5.94 -35.97
CA ARG A 300 -15.77 -5.63 -36.80
C ARG A 300 -16.67 -4.56 -36.21
N ASP A 301 -16.86 -4.56 -34.91
CA ASP A 301 -17.68 -3.56 -34.21
C ASP A 301 -17.01 -2.17 -34.11
N MET A 302 -15.70 -2.09 -34.37
CA MET A 302 -14.93 -0.85 -34.42
C MET A 302 -14.60 -0.42 -35.85
N ASP A 303 -14.80 -1.27 -36.83
CA ASP A 303 -14.41 -1.08 -38.23
C ASP A 303 -12.90 -0.80 -38.36
N VAL A 304 -12.08 -1.62 -37.66
CA VAL A 304 -10.62 -1.48 -37.63
C VAL A 304 -9.97 -2.80 -38.05
N HIS A 305 -9.02 -2.69 -38.96
CA HIS A 305 -8.26 -3.82 -39.51
C HIS A 305 -6.76 -3.55 -39.37
N GLY A 306 -5.98 -4.56 -38.97
CA GLY A 306 -4.52 -4.45 -38.83
C GLY A 306 -3.81 -5.74 -39.21
N GLU A 307 -2.72 -5.63 -39.95
CA GLU A 307 -1.86 -6.74 -40.36
C GLU A 307 -0.46 -6.58 -39.75
N PHE A 308 0.11 -7.67 -39.27
CA PHE A 308 1.39 -7.71 -38.57
C PHE A 308 2.25 -8.82 -39.18
N ASP A 309 3.36 -8.44 -39.78
CA ASP A 309 4.37 -9.32 -40.39
C ASP A 309 5.68 -9.36 -39.58
N THR A 310 5.81 -8.48 -38.56
CA THR A 310 6.93 -8.47 -37.61
C THR A 310 6.40 -8.56 -36.17
N ILE A 311 7.30 -8.89 -35.23
CA ILE A 311 6.90 -9.19 -33.85
C ILE A 311 6.77 -7.94 -33.00
N GLU A 312 7.56 -6.90 -33.25
CA GLU A 312 7.67 -5.71 -32.40
C GLU A 312 6.33 -5.01 -32.17
N PRO A 313 5.49 -4.77 -33.20
CA PRO A 313 4.19 -4.17 -32.99
C PRO A 313 3.24 -5.03 -32.15
N LEU A 314 3.39 -6.36 -32.17
CA LEU A 314 2.59 -7.30 -31.35
C LEU A 314 3.04 -7.32 -29.88
N GLN A 315 4.30 -7.01 -29.62
CA GLN A 315 4.86 -6.90 -28.25
C GLN A 315 4.57 -5.56 -27.58
N ASP A 316 4.26 -4.52 -28.38
CA ASP A 316 3.94 -3.20 -27.86
C ASP A 316 2.47 -3.14 -27.38
N THR A 317 2.31 -3.10 -26.07
CA THR A 317 1.01 -2.95 -25.38
C THR A 317 0.95 -1.69 -24.52
N GLY A 318 1.92 -0.79 -24.69
CA GLY A 318 2.05 0.42 -23.85
C GLY A 318 1.13 1.57 -24.26
N ASP A 319 0.55 1.56 -25.45
CA ASP A 319 -0.39 2.59 -25.90
C ASP A 319 -1.84 2.25 -25.50
N PRO A 320 -2.45 3.00 -24.57
CA PRO A 320 -3.84 2.78 -24.16
C PRO A 320 -4.87 3.12 -25.24
N TYR A 321 -4.45 3.77 -26.34
CA TYR A 321 -5.30 4.12 -27.48
C TYR A 321 -5.13 3.17 -28.68
N ASP A 322 -4.25 2.18 -28.57
CA ASP A 322 -4.11 1.17 -29.60
C ASP A 322 -5.41 0.37 -29.75
N PRO A 323 -6.03 0.38 -30.94
CA PRO A 323 -7.28 -0.33 -31.18
C PRO A 323 -7.14 -1.84 -31.04
N PHE A 324 -5.93 -2.38 -31.10
CA PHE A 324 -5.61 -3.79 -30.97
C PHE A 324 -4.93 -4.18 -29.66
N ALA A 325 -4.88 -3.27 -28.67
CA ALA A 325 -4.27 -3.55 -27.38
C ALA A 325 -4.79 -4.85 -26.74
N LEU A 326 -6.09 -5.13 -26.89
CA LEU A 326 -6.73 -6.32 -26.34
C LEU A 326 -6.22 -7.61 -27.01
N GLN A 327 -6.18 -7.65 -28.36
CA GLN A 327 -5.73 -8.82 -29.11
C GLN A 327 -4.22 -9.07 -28.90
N LYS A 328 -3.41 -8.01 -28.85
CA LYS A 328 -1.97 -8.09 -28.53
C LYS A 328 -1.74 -8.63 -27.12
N ALA A 329 -2.43 -8.08 -26.14
CA ALA A 329 -2.35 -8.54 -24.74
C ALA A 329 -2.79 -10.02 -24.62
N CYS A 330 -3.79 -10.47 -25.39
CA CYS A 330 -4.22 -11.85 -25.43
C CYS A 330 -3.08 -12.77 -25.89
N LEU A 331 -2.41 -12.46 -27.01
CA LEU A 331 -1.33 -13.30 -27.55
C LEU A 331 -0.14 -13.37 -26.57
N LEU A 332 0.17 -12.26 -25.87
CA LEU A 332 1.20 -12.23 -24.83
C LEU A 332 0.78 -13.05 -23.60
N ALA A 333 -0.45 -12.87 -23.13
CA ALA A 333 -0.95 -13.58 -21.96
C ALA A 333 -1.05 -15.10 -22.18
N CYS A 334 -1.46 -15.53 -23.37
CA CYS A 334 -1.52 -16.94 -23.77
C CYS A 334 -0.13 -17.55 -24.08
N GLY A 335 0.95 -16.76 -24.02
CA GLY A 335 2.30 -17.21 -24.36
C GLY A 335 2.49 -17.56 -25.82
N ILE A 336 1.66 -17.06 -26.73
CA ILE A 336 1.80 -17.28 -28.18
C ILE A 336 2.90 -16.40 -28.76
N ILE A 337 2.93 -15.16 -28.34
CA ILE A 337 3.99 -14.18 -28.62
C ILE A 337 4.82 -13.98 -27.35
N PRO A 338 6.14 -14.22 -27.36
CA PRO A 338 7.02 -13.91 -26.25
C PRO A 338 7.21 -12.39 -26.12
N ARG A 339 7.60 -11.93 -24.94
CA ARG A 339 7.87 -10.50 -24.71
C ARG A 339 9.13 -9.99 -25.39
N GLU A 340 10.11 -10.85 -25.52
CA GLU A 340 11.42 -10.52 -26.08
C GLU A 340 11.93 -11.70 -26.91
N GLY A 341 12.81 -11.40 -27.84
CA GLY A 341 13.40 -12.40 -28.74
C GLY A 341 12.40 -12.97 -29.74
N HIS A 342 12.84 -13.93 -30.52
CA HIS A 342 12.15 -14.61 -31.59
C HIS A 342 11.68 -13.70 -32.76
N ALA A 343 11.70 -14.24 -33.97
CA ALA A 343 11.08 -13.59 -35.11
C ALA A 343 9.65 -14.11 -35.31
N LEU A 344 8.72 -13.24 -35.73
CA LEU A 344 7.33 -13.65 -35.95
C LEU A 344 7.22 -14.81 -36.95
N GLY A 345 8.04 -14.79 -38.01
CA GLY A 345 8.05 -15.85 -39.01
C GLY A 345 8.38 -17.24 -38.43
N GLU A 346 9.31 -17.34 -37.47
CA GLU A 346 9.66 -18.58 -36.78
C GLU A 346 8.51 -19.08 -35.91
N ILE A 347 7.84 -18.17 -35.21
CA ILE A 347 6.68 -18.48 -34.37
C ILE A 347 5.55 -19.03 -35.24
N LEU A 348 5.21 -18.34 -36.33
CA LEU A 348 4.12 -18.74 -37.23
C LEU A 348 4.43 -20.05 -37.95
N GLU A 349 5.70 -20.31 -38.33
CA GLU A 349 6.12 -21.60 -38.88
C GLU A 349 5.90 -22.72 -37.87
N ARG A 350 6.28 -22.51 -36.62
CA ARG A 350 6.06 -23.45 -35.53
C ARG A 350 4.57 -23.68 -35.24
N LEU A 351 3.76 -22.63 -35.29
CA LEU A 351 2.30 -22.73 -35.13
C LEU A 351 1.61 -23.47 -36.29
N GLY A 352 2.25 -23.52 -37.48
CA GLY A 352 1.71 -24.17 -38.67
C GLY A 352 1.00 -23.22 -39.64
N GLY A 353 1.18 -21.91 -39.51
CA GLY A 353 0.63 -20.88 -40.40
C GLY A 353 0.38 -19.55 -39.67
N GLY A 354 -0.05 -18.53 -40.45
CA GLY A 354 -0.60 -17.32 -39.88
C GLY A 354 -2.07 -17.49 -39.51
N PHE A 355 -2.66 -16.45 -38.93
CA PHE A 355 -4.07 -16.46 -38.57
C PHE A 355 -4.69 -15.07 -38.56
N VAL A 356 -6.02 -15.06 -38.74
CA VAL A 356 -6.86 -13.87 -38.54
C VAL A 356 -7.67 -14.05 -37.26
N MET A 357 -7.72 -13.01 -36.45
CA MET A 357 -8.60 -12.93 -35.27
C MET A 357 -9.67 -11.87 -35.52
N HIS A 358 -10.88 -12.32 -35.77
CA HIS A 358 -12.08 -11.46 -35.82
C HIS A 358 -12.67 -11.32 -34.45
N SER A 359 -13.02 -10.10 -34.07
CA SER A 359 -13.68 -9.81 -32.80
C SER A 359 -14.88 -8.89 -33.00
N GLU A 360 -15.99 -9.19 -32.30
CA GLU A 360 -17.21 -8.43 -32.44
C GLU A 360 -18.05 -8.46 -31.15
N VAL A 361 -18.69 -7.33 -30.84
CA VAL A 361 -19.71 -7.22 -29.80
C VAL A 361 -20.99 -6.67 -30.42
N THR A 362 -22.01 -7.51 -30.60
CA THR A 362 -23.23 -7.17 -31.31
C THR A 362 -24.34 -6.65 -30.37
N ASN A 363 -25.06 -5.62 -30.81
CA ASN A 363 -26.25 -5.09 -30.14
C ASN A 363 -26.03 -4.56 -28.70
N VAL A 364 -24.79 -4.27 -28.31
CA VAL A 364 -24.45 -3.74 -26.97
C VAL A 364 -23.75 -2.40 -27.13
N PRO A 365 -24.29 -1.30 -26.56
CA PRO A 365 -23.62 -0.01 -26.62
C PRO A 365 -22.25 -0.01 -25.93
N LYS A 366 -21.25 0.58 -26.57
CA LYS A 366 -19.90 0.74 -25.96
C LYS A 366 -20.01 1.54 -24.66
N GLY A 367 -19.33 1.08 -23.63
CA GLY A 367 -19.37 1.72 -22.31
C GLY A 367 -20.68 1.52 -21.56
N SER A 368 -21.46 0.48 -21.92
CA SER A 368 -22.74 0.12 -21.27
C SER A 368 -22.59 -0.27 -19.79
N GLY A 369 -21.40 -0.62 -19.34
CA GLY A 369 -21.14 -1.13 -18.00
C GLY A 369 -21.46 -2.62 -17.81
N LEU A 370 -21.68 -3.35 -18.90
CA LEU A 370 -21.97 -4.79 -18.90
C LEU A 370 -20.70 -5.66 -18.96
N GLY A 371 -19.49 -5.07 -18.85
CA GLY A 371 -18.21 -5.78 -18.84
C GLY A 371 -17.81 -6.33 -20.21
N THR A 372 -18.32 -5.76 -21.29
CA THR A 372 -18.10 -6.28 -22.66
C THR A 372 -16.62 -6.39 -23.02
N SER A 373 -15.76 -5.46 -22.59
CA SER A 373 -14.32 -5.50 -22.87
C SER A 373 -13.67 -6.74 -22.22
N SER A 374 -13.87 -6.94 -20.93
CA SER A 374 -13.30 -8.08 -20.19
C SER A 374 -13.88 -9.42 -20.64
N ILE A 375 -15.16 -9.44 -21.05
CA ILE A 375 -15.80 -10.65 -21.63
C ILE A 375 -15.22 -10.91 -23.04
N LEU A 376 -14.93 -9.87 -23.84
CA LEU A 376 -14.25 -10.00 -25.12
C LEU A 376 -12.81 -10.54 -24.94
N SER A 377 -12.10 -10.06 -23.91
CA SER A 377 -10.80 -10.61 -23.52
C SER A 377 -10.91 -12.11 -23.22
N ALA A 378 -11.94 -12.51 -22.48
CA ALA A 378 -12.20 -13.92 -22.17
C ALA A 378 -12.51 -14.76 -23.43
N ALA A 379 -13.28 -14.22 -24.36
CA ALA A 379 -13.55 -14.86 -25.64
C ALA A 379 -12.29 -15.03 -26.49
N CYS A 380 -11.40 -14.02 -26.52
CA CYS A 380 -10.10 -14.11 -27.21
C CYS A 380 -9.20 -15.19 -26.61
N VAL A 381 -9.02 -15.22 -25.29
CA VAL A 381 -8.19 -16.24 -24.62
C VAL A 381 -8.74 -17.64 -24.89
N LYS A 382 -10.05 -17.83 -24.73
CA LYS A 382 -10.71 -19.10 -24.97
C LYS A 382 -10.58 -19.54 -26.42
N ALA A 383 -10.79 -18.61 -27.36
CA ALA A 383 -10.63 -18.90 -28.81
C ALA A 383 -9.20 -19.29 -29.17
N VAL A 384 -8.20 -18.60 -28.62
CA VAL A 384 -6.77 -18.93 -28.82
C VAL A 384 -6.46 -20.32 -28.27
N PHE A 385 -6.91 -20.66 -27.06
CA PHE A 385 -6.66 -21.98 -26.47
C PHE A 385 -7.27 -23.10 -27.31
N GLU A 386 -8.52 -22.97 -27.71
CA GLU A 386 -9.23 -23.98 -28.49
C GLU A 386 -8.70 -24.08 -29.94
N PHE A 387 -8.38 -22.95 -30.57
CA PHE A 387 -7.81 -22.90 -31.91
C PHE A 387 -6.39 -23.48 -31.97
N MET A 388 -5.60 -23.30 -30.89
CA MET A 388 -4.20 -23.73 -30.83
C MET A 388 -4.00 -25.02 -30.01
N GLY A 389 -5.07 -25.73 -29.66
CA GLY A 389 -5.00 -27.02 -28.98
C GLY A 389 -4.40 -26.97 -27.58
N ILE A 390 -4.52 -25.83 -26.90
CA ILE A 390 -4.02 -25.64 -25.52
C ILE A 390 -5.08 -26.17 -24.57
N ALA A 391 -4.72 -27.15 -23.76
CA ALA A 391 -5.60 -27.63 -22.68
C ALA A 391 -5.69 -26.58 -21.57
N TYR A 392 -6.89 -26.36 -21.05
CA TYR A 392 -7.14 -25.38 -20.00
C TYR A 392 -8.29 -25.79 -19.08
N THR A 393 -8.32 -25.20 -17.90
CA THR A 393 -9.46 -25.19 -16.96
C THR A 393 -10.15 -23.82 -16.97
N GLU A 394 -11.30 -23.68 -16.31
CA GLU A 394 -11.91 -22.35 -16.15
C GLU A 394 -11.03 -21.41 -15.33
N GLU A 395 -10.32 -21.93 -14.33
CA GLU A 395 -9.36 -21.19 -13.52
C GLU A 395 -8.20 -20.63 -14.37
N ASP A 396 -7.72 -21.41 -15.35
CA ASP A 396 -6.71 -20.95 -16.29
C ASP A 396 -7.24 -19.78 -17.14
N LEU A 397 -8.49 -19.87 -17.61
CA LEU A 397 -9.11 -18.75 -18.34
C LEU A 397 -9.19 -17.48 -17.47
N TYR A 398 -9.65 -17.60 -16.22
CA TYR A 398 -9.70 -16.44 -15.32
C TYR A 398 -8.34 -15.82 -15.11
N ALA A 399 -7.31 -16.64 -14.88
CA ALA A 399 -5.95 -16.17 -14.65
C ALA A 399 -5.37 -15.44 -15.88
N HIS A 400 -5.57 -16.00 -17.09
CA HIS A 400 -5.05 -15.40 -18.33
C HIS A 400 -5.80 -14.09 -18.69
N VAL A 401 -7.10 -14.03 -18.48
CA VAL A 401 -7.87 -12.80 -18.71
C VAL A 401 -7.49 -11.72 -17.70
N LEU A 402 -7.27 -12.09 -16.44
CA LEU A 402 -6.77 -11.14 -15.44
C LEU A 402 -5.36 -10.64 -15.83
N ALA A 403 -4.50 -11.53 -16.36
CA ALA A 403 -3.19 -11.15 -16.88
C ALA A 403 -3.28 -10.15 -18.05
N MET A 404 -4.22 -10.37 -18.99
CA MET A 404 -4.49 -9.41 -20.08
C MET A 404 -4.87 -8.02 -19.55
N GLU A 405 -5.81 -7.96 -18.60
CA GLU A 405 -6.25 -6.70 -18.00
C GLU A 405 -5.08 -5.96 -17.33
N GLN A 406 -4.16 -6.69 -16.70
CA GLN A 406 -2.95 -6.10 -16.12
C GLN A 406 -1.97 -5.62 -17.19
N ILE A 407 -1.75 -6.40 -18.27
CA ILE A 407 -0.89 -6.02 -19.39
C ILE A 407 -1.41 -4.74 -20.07
N MET A 408 -2.71 -4.62 -20.25
CA MET A 408 -3.36 -3.41 -20.81
C MET A 408 -3.43 -2.25 -19.82
N SER A 409 -2.98 -2.44 -18.58
CA SER A 409 -3.00 -1.40 -17.53
C SER A 409 -4.41 -0.86 -17.21
N THR A 410 -5.46 -1.66 -17.44
CA THR A 410 -6.85 -1.24 -17.16
C THR A 410 -7.18 -1.23 -15.69
N GLY A 411 -6.42 -1.96 -14.85
CA GLY A 411 -6.65 -2.08 -13.43
C GLY A 411 -8.01 -2.72 -13.08
N GLY A 412 -8.60 -3.46 -14.01
CA GLY A 412 -9.88 -4.15 -13.85
C GLY A 412 -9.84 -5.26 -12.80
N GLY A 413 -11.01 -5.58 -12.24
CA GLY A 413 -11.20 -6.74 -11.39
C GLY A 413 -11.55 -7.99 -12.20
N TRP A 414 -11.89 -9.06 -11.49
CA TRP A 414 -12.20 -10.37 -12.10
C TRP A 414 -13.70 -10.66 -12.29
N GLN A 415 -14.59 -9.78 -11.87
CA GLN A 415 -16.04 -10.05 -11.91
C GLN A 415 -16.61 -10.23 -13.32
N ASP A 416 -16.07 -9.52 -14.29
CA ASP A 416 -16.63 -9.44 -15.63
C ASP A 416 -16.31 -10.69 -16.44
N GLN A 417 -15.03 -11.09 -16.46
CA GLN A 417 -14.60 -12.30 -17.16
C GLN A 417 -15.22 -13.56 -16.54
N VAL A 418 -15.23 -13.70 -15.21
CA VAL A 418 -15.87 -14.85 -14.56
C VAL A 418 -17.35 -14.86 -14.87
N GLY A 419 -17.98 -13.66 -14.90
CA GLY A 419 -19.38 -13.50 -15.25
C GLY A 419 -19.73 -14.03 -16.66
N GLY A 420 -18.86 -13.78 -17.63
CA GLY A 420 -19.05 -14.22 -19.01
C GLY A 420 -18.59 -15.65 -19.30
N ILE A 421 -17.51 -16.11 -18.64
CA ILE A 421 -16.96 -17.47 -18.83
C ILE A 421 -17.89 -18.53 -18.23
N THR A 422 -18.25 -18.35 -16.95
CA THR A 422 -19.04 -19.31 -16.19
C THR A 422 -20.52 -19.00 -16.30
N SER A 423 -21.31 -20.00 -16.67
CA SER A 423 -22.77 -19.87 -16.86
C SER A 423 -23.54 -19.74 -15.56
N GLY A 424 -24.81 -19.30 -15.65
CA GLY A 424 -25.77 -19.28 -14.56
C GLY A 424 -25.52 -18.22 -13.50
N LEU A 425 -26.20 -18.39 -12.35
CA LEU A 425 -26.02 -17.54 -11.16
C LEU A 425 -24.91 -18.10 -10.29
N LYS A 426 -23.99 -17.23 -9.84
CA LYS A 426 -22.82 -17.65 -9.09
C LYS A 426 -22.40 -16.66 -8.03
N TYR A 427 -21.87 -17.20 -6.95
CA TYR A 427 -21.23 -16.49 -5.86
C TYR A 427 -19.71 -16.71 -5.98
N ILE A 428 -18.98 -15.63 -6.11
CA ILE A 428 -17.54 -15.65 -6.40
C ILE A 428 -16.80 -14.99 -5.25
N THR A 429 -15.76 -15.63 -4.76
CA THR A 429 -14.86 -15.06 -3.75
C THR A 429 -13.42 -15.17 -4.20
N SER A 430 -12.56 -14.27 -3.72
CA SER A 430 -11.12 -14.39 -3.86
C SER A 430 -10.41 -14.28 -2.52
N MET A 431 -9.26 -14.93 -2.41
CA MET A 431 -8.37 -14.76 -1.25
C MET A 431 -7.55 -13.48 -1.39
N PRO A 432 -7.18 -12.82 -0.26
CA PRO A 432 -6.20 -11.74 -0.29
C PRO A 432 -4.86 -12.20 -0.90
N GLY A 433 -4.18 -11.31 -1.62
CA GLY A 433 -2.88 -11.57 -2.24
C GLY A 433 -2.73 -10.88 -3.58
N LEU A 434 -1.51 -10.84 -4.11
CA LEU A 434 -1.24 -10.31 -5.46
C LEU A 434 -1.80 -11.22 -6.55
N GLN A 435 -1.67 -12.53 -6.35
CA GLN A 435 -2.31 -13.54 -7.20
C GLN A 435 -3.69 -13.85 -6.65
N GLN A 436 -4.72 -13.52 -7.42
CA GLN A 436 -6.12 -13.74 -7.02
C GLN A 436 -6.51 -15.21 -7.28
N GLN A 437 -6.70 -15.97 -6.21
CA GLN A 437 -7.28 -17.31 -6.28
C GLN A 437 -8.79 -17.20 -6.14
N LEU A 438 -9.52 -17.54 -7.21
CA LEU A 438 -10.96 -17.41 -7.27
C LEU A 438 -11.64 -18.73 -6.87
N GLN A 439 -12.70 -18.60 -6.08
CA GLN A 439 -13.62 -19.69 -5.78
C GLN A 439 -14.99 -19.35 -6.34
N VAL A 440 -15.51 -20.16 -7.23
CA VAL A 440 -16.77 -19.96 -7.92
C VAL A 440 -17.79 -21.01 -7.44
N ALA A 441 -18.82 -20.58 -6.74
CA ALA A 441 -19.91 -21.43 -6.27
C ALA A 441 -21.17 -21.15 -7.10
N HIS A 442 -21.66 -22.16 -7.81
CA HIS A 442 -22.93 -22.07 -8.53
C HIS A 442 -24.09 -22.01 -7.53
N ILE A 443 -25.05 -21.13 -7.81
CA ILE A 443 -26.30 -21.06 -7.06
C ILE A 443 -27.40 -21.72 -7.88
N GLU A 444 -27.86 -22.88 -7.39
CA GLU A 444 -28.94 -23.61 -8.03
C GLU A 444 -30.29 -22.96 -7.71
N LEU A 445 -30.96 -22.52 -8.76
CA LEU A 445 -32.33 -22.02 -8.66
C LEU A 445 -33.31 -23.10 -9.09
N SER A 446 -34.48 -23.14 -8.46
CA SER A 446 -35.60 -23.98 -8.93
C SER A 446 -36.02 -23.58 -10.34
N THR A 447 -36.58 -24.50 -11.11
CA THR A 447 -37.11 -24.21 -12.45
C THR A 447 -38.13 -23.08 -12.41
N GLN A 448 -38.98 -23.04 -11.38
CA GLN A 448 -39.95 -21.98 -11.19
C GLN A 448 -39.27 -20.62 -10.98
N THR A 449 -38.27 -20.54 -10.13
CA THR A 449 -37.51 -19.29 -9.87
C THR A 449 -36.77 -18.81 -11.11
N LYS A 450 -36.17 -19.73 -11.87
CA LYS A 450 -35.54 -19.37 -13.17
C LYS A 450 -36.53 -18.73 -14.11
N LYS A 451 -37.70 -19.36 -14.26
CA LYS A 451 -38.77 -18.86 -15.12
C LYS A 451 -39.28 -17.48 -14.68
N GLU A 452 -39.49 -17.28 -13.38
CA GLU A 452 -39.90 -15.97 -12.83
C GLU A 452 -38.86 -14.89 -13.05
N LEU A 453 -37.59 -15.25 -12.95
CA LEU A 453 -36.46 -14.33 -13.22
C LEU A 453 -36.46 -13.92 -14.70
N ASP A 454 -36.55 -14.88 -15.62
CA ASP A 454 -36.55 -14.62 -17.07
C ASP A 454 -37.77 -13.75 -17.48
N GLU A 455 -38.90 -13.95 -16.88
CA GLU A 455 -40.13 -13.18 -17.18
C GLU A 455 -40.11 -11.77 -16.58
N ARG A 456 -39.39 -11.53 -15.49
CA ARG A 456 -39.42 -10.26 -14.73
C ARG A 456 -38.13 -9.44 -14.83
N PHE A 457 -37.07 -10.03 -15.33
CA PHE A 457 -35.80 -9.34 -15.43
C PHE A 457 -35.80 -8.36 -16.61
N VAL A 458 -35.58 -7.07 -16.33
CA VAL A 458 -35.53 -6.02 -17.34
C VAL A 458 -34.19 -5.27 -17.21
N LEU A 459 -33.45 -5.20 -18.30
CA LEU A 459 -32.23 -4.44 -18.41
C LEU A 459 -32.48 -3.11 -19.13
N ILE A 460 -32.23 -1.99 -18.45
CA ILE A 460 -32.44 -0.64 -18.99
C ILE A 460 -31.09 0.05 -19.18
N TYR A 461 -30.78 0.41 -20.43
CA TYR A 461 -29.62 1.23 -20.72
C TYR A 461 -29.95 2.72 -20.53
N THR A 462 -29.19 3.38 -19.65
CA THR A 462 -29.42 4.79 -19.29
C THR A 462 -28.91 5.81 -20.30
N GLY A 463 -28.24 5.36 -21.36
CA GLY A 463 -27.58 6.24 -22.35
C GLY A 463 -26.24 6.82 -21.90
N GLN A 464 -25.82 6.59 -20.66
CA GLN A 464 -24.54 7.09 -20.14
C GLN A 464 -23.40 6.12 -20.48
N ARG A 465 -22.41 6.61 -21.20
CA ARG A 465 -21.16 5.87 -21.44
C ARG A 465 -20.23 6.01 -20.25
N ARG A 466 -19.65 4.89 -19.80
CA ARG A 466 -18.56 4.88 -18.82
C ARG A 466 -17.25 4.59 -19.54
N SER A 467 -16.23 5.44 -19.29
CA SER A 467 -14.87 5.15 -19.73
C SER A 467 -14.18 4.28 -18.67
N SER A 468 -13.66 3.13 -19.05
CA SER A 468 -12.84 2.27 -18.19
C SER A 468 -11.42 2.82 -17.99
N ILE A 469 -11.00 3.82 -18.76
CA ILE A 469 -9.62 4.32 -18.82
C ILE A 469 -9.41 5.54 -17.91
N SER A 470 -10.40 5.99 -17.12
CA SER A 470 -10.21 7.16 -16.28
C SER A 470 -9.61 6.80 -14.92
N PRO A 471 -8.35 7.19 -14.62
CA PRO A 471 -7.77 7.08 -13.28
C PRO A 471 -8.61 7.82 -12.21
N LYS A 472 -9.44 8.79 -12.64
CA LYS A 472 -10.36 9.54 -11.80
C LYS A 472 -11.57 8.72 -11.33
N ALA A 473 -11.81 7.55 -11.90
CA ALA A 473 -13.01 6.76 -11.66
C ALA A 473 -12.79 5.50 -10.82
N CYS A 474 -11.59 5.27 -10.24
CA CYS A 474 -11.39 4.13 -9.35
C CYS A 474 -11.87 4.47 -7.93
N PRO A 475 -13.09 4.05 -7.52
CA PRO A 475 -13.65 4.35 -6.20
C PRO A 475 -13.02 3.50 -5.09
N SER A 476 -12.06 2.64 -5.43
CA SER A 476 -11.64 1.53 -4.57
C SER A 476 -10.89 1.93 -3.31
N LEU A 477 -10.30 3.12 -3.23
CA LEU A 477 -9.45 3.49 -2.08
C LEU A 477 -10.03 4.54 -1.12
N GLY A 478 -11.15 5.13 -1.41
CA GLY A 478 -11.68 6.16 -0.51
C GLY A 478 -12.98 6.79 -0.95
N MET A 479 -13.40 6.57 -2.20
CA MET A 479 -14.58 7.18 -2.78
C MET A 479 -15.86 6.33 -2.69
N ILE A 480 -15.84 5.19 -2.00
CA ILE A 480 -17.10 4.55 -1.63
C ILE A 480 -17.66 5.40 -0.48
N PRO A 481 -18.78 6.11 -0.66
CA PRO A 481 -19.40 6.87 0.42
C PRO A 481 -19.56 5.97 1.65
N GLN A 482 -19.31 6.52 2.83
CA GLN A 482 -19.34 5.77 4.10
C GLN A 482 -20.64 4.96 4.28
N ALA A 483 -21.76 5.44 3.75
CA ALA A 483 -23.04 4.76 3.72
C ALA A 483 -23.02 3.46 2.85
N ARG A 484 -22.30 3.42 1.73
CA ARG A 484 -22.14 2.21 0.91
C ARG A 484 -21.14 1.23 1.53
N ARG A 485 -20.13 1.70 2.25
CA ARG A 485 -19.23 0.83 3.05
C ARG A 485 -19.98 0.11 4.16
N GLN A 486 -20.89 0.79 4.87
CA GLN A 486 -21.66 0.21 5.95
C GLN A 486 -22.70 -0.81 5.44
N ALA A 487 -23.34 -0.55 4.29
CA ALA A 487 -24.24 -1.52 3.65
C ALA A 487 -23.47 -2.77 3.18
N PHE A 488 -22.25 -2.59 2.66
CA PHE A 488 -21.40 -3.67 2.19
C PHE A 488 -20.83 -4.54 3.34
N CYS A 489 -20.43 -3.91 4.46
CA CYS A 489 -19.97 -4.63 5.65
C CYS A 489 -21.13 -5.37 6.37
N ARG A 490 -22.35 -4.83 6.32
CA ARG A 490 -23.53 -5.52 6.88
C ARG A 490 -23.96 -6.74 6.08
N ALA A 491 -23.75 -6.75 4.78
CA ALA A 491 -24.01 -7.94 3.94
C ALA A 491 -23.01 -9.09 4.18
N LYS A 492 -21.85 -8.84 4.83
CA LYS A 492 -20.89 -9.87 5.23
C LYS A 492 -21.13 -10.44 6.64
N GLY A 493 -21.99 -9.86 7.43
CA GLY A 493 -22.26 -10.22 8.83
C GLY A 493 -23.61 -10.86 9.10
N SER A 494 -24.36 -11.26 8.05
CA SER A 494 -25.64 -11.98 8.17
C SER A 494 -25.62 -13.30 7.42
#